data_0172ceeaa8b4e43675930730c531be8b
#
_entry.id   0172ceeaa8b4e43675930730c531be8b
#
_cell.length_a   1.000
_cell.length_b   1.000
_cell.length_c   1.000
_cell.angle_alpha   90.00
_cell.angle_beta   90.00
_cell.angle_gamma   90.00
#
_symmetry.space_group_name_H-M   'P 1'
#
loop_
_entity.id
_entity.type
_entity.pdbx_description
1 polymer ?
#
loop_
_entity_poly.entity_id
_entity_poly.type
_entity_poly.pdbx_seq_one_letter_code
_entity_poly.pdbx_strand_id
1 'polypeptide(L)'
;MYKVFFNDSFLQVCTAPPTEKNREVKPFTTPTQMDEWINCARESSNPIHWTLVTEHPQQAWQQLIAHLPIIEAAGGLVRNADGKYLFIYRRKRWDLPKGKMDEGETPEQAALREVEEETSLTPLKISGLLTHTFHIYWLRDHFTLKRTHWYLMDYNGNKAPVPQTIEDIERAEWMNLEEFSRLQEPVFGTVLEVVRSVTAK
;
A
#
# COMPACT_ATOMS: atom_id res chain seq x y z
N MET A 1 8.44 7.83 9.91
CA MET A 1 7.34 8.45 9.15
C MET A 1 6.24 7.42 8.94
N TYR A 2 4.99 7.79 9.19
CA TYR A 2 3.80 6.95 8.95
C TYR A 2 2.92 7.66 7.94
N LYS A 3 2.26 6.91 7.05
CA LYS A 3 1.38 7.47 6.04
C LYS A 3 0.19 6.54 5.82
N VAL A 4 -1.01 7.09 5.83
CA VAL A 4 -2.25 6.35 5.58
C VAL A 4 -3.01 7.00 4.45
N PHE A 5 -3.62 6.16 3.62
CA PHE A 5 -4.41 6.57 2.47
C PHE A 5 -5.91 6.37 2.72
N PHE A 6 -6.70 7.26 2.16
CA PHE A 6 -8.14 7.12 1.98
C PHE A 6 -8.49 7.60 0.58
N ASN A 7 -8.82 6.67 -0.32
CA ASN A 7 -8.85 6.94 -1.76
C ASN A 7 -7.53 7.56 -2.25
N ASP A 8 -7.58 8.73 -2.89
CA ASP A 8 -6.41 9.48 -3.35
C ASP A 8 -5.87 10.49 -2.31
N SER A 9 -6.57 10.61 -1.18
CA SER A 9 -6.14 11.43 -0.05
C SER A 9 -5.12 10.69 0.83
N PHE A 10 -4.27 11.43 1.53
CA PHE A 10 -3.41 10.83 2.56
C PHE A 10 -3.22 11.75 3.77
N LEU A 11 -3.01 11.12 4.93
CA LEU A 11 -2.50 11.74 6.15
C LEU A 11 -1.12 11.15 6.43
N GLN A 12 -0.15 12.02 6.70
CA GLN A 12 1.23 11.65 7.04
C GLN A 12 1.59 12.16 8.42
N VAL A 13 2.35 11.36 9.20
CA VAL A 13 2.89 11.75 10.51
C VAL A 13 4.42 11.68 10.46
N CYS A 14 5.10 12.78 10.78
CA CYS A 14 6.56 12.88 10.68
C CYS A 14 7.15 13.88 11.69
N THR A 15 8.48 13.93 11.78
CA THR A 15 9.19 14.86 12.66
C THR A 15 9.42 16.24 12.05
N ALA A 16 9.48 16.33 10.72
CA ALA A 16 9.69 17.58 10.02
C ALA A 16 8.73 17.70 8.81
N PRO A 17 8.24 18.91 8.51
CA PRO A 17 7.38 19.11 7.37
C PRO A 17 8.13 18.78 6.07
N PRO A 18 7.46 18.15 5.09
CA PRO A 18 8.06 17.90 3.79
C PRO A 18 8.23 19.23 3.01
N THR A 19 9.19 19.24 2.11
CA THR A 19 9.46 20.41 1.24
C THR A 19 8.42 20.61 0.11
N GLU A 20 7.60 19.61 -0.14
CA GLU A 20 6.57 19.64 -1.19
C GLU A 20 5.43 20.60 -0.84
N LYS A 21 5.01 21.41 -1.81
CA LYS A 21 4.06 22.52 -1.64
C LYS A 21 2.67 21.97 -1.70
N ASN A 22 1.88 21.42 -1.70
CA ASN A 22 0.46 21.00 -1.84
C ASN A 22 -0.04 20.14 -0.68
N ARG A 23 0.36 20.50 0.55
CA ARG A 23 -0.06 19.78 1.74
C ARG A 23 -0.40 20.75 2.84
N GLU A 24 -1.43 20.46 3.60
CA GLU A 24 -1.73 21.17 4.82
C GLU A 24 -0.87 20.60 5.95
N VAL A 25 0.01 21.43 6.51
CA VAL A 25 0.89 21.05 7.61
C VAL A 25 0.30 21.54 8.92
N LYS A 26 0.10 20.64 9.86
CA LYS A 26 -0.46 20.90 11.20
C LYS A 26 0.42 20.26 12.28
N PRO A 27 0.49 20.84 13.50
CA PRO A 27 1.03 20.10 14.62
C PRO A 27 0.09 18.93 14.97
N PHE A 28 0.66 17.82 15.44
CA PHE A 28 -0.14 16.79 16.09
C PHE A 28 -0.59 17.31 17.45
N THR A 29 -1.87 17.32 17.71
CA THR A 29 -2.46 17.81 18.97
C THR A 29 -3.36 16.80 19.65
N THR A 30 -4.12 16.03 18.87
CA THR A 30 -5.14 15.10 19.39
C THR A 30 -5.36 13.92 18.46
N PRO A 31 -5.69 12.74 19.02
CA PRO A 31 -6.05 11.56 18.23
C PRO A 31 -7.23 11.77 17.27
N THR A 32 -8.16 12.68 17.58
CA THR A 32 -9.34 12.99 16.76
C THR A 32 -8.99 13.57 15.39
N GLN A 33 -7.76 14.04 15.20
CA GLN A 33 -7.30 14.53 13.90
C GLN A 33 -7.36 13.46 12.79
N MET A 34 -7.39 12.17 13.14
CA MET A 34 -7.65 11.10 12.17
C MET A 34 -9.07 11.20 11.62
N ASP A 35 -10.06 11.31 12.51
CA ASP A 35 -11.48 11.39 12.13
C ASP A 35 -11.79 12.68 11.39
N GLU A 36 -11.19 13.79 11.84
CA GLU A 36 -11.30 15.09 11.16
C GLU A 36 -10.80 15.01 9.73
N TRP A 37 -9.60 14.41 9.51
CA TRP A 37 -9.03 14.22 8.18
C TRP A 37 -9.90 13.30 7.32
N ILE A 38 -10.38 12.17 7.85
CA ILE A 38 -11.24 11.23 7.13
C ILE A 38 -12.52 11.96 6.68
N ASN A 39 -13.15 12.73 7.54
CA ASN A 39 -14.35 13.48 7.22
C ASN A 39 -14.08 14.52 6.12
N CYS A 40 -13.01 15.31 6.24
CA CYS A 40 -12.60 16.23 5.19
C CYS A 40 -12.35 15.54 3.86
N ALA A 41 -11.64 14.40 3.87
CA ALA A 41 -11.33 13.64 2.66
C ALA A 41 -12.55 12.99 2.02
N ARG A 42 -13.56 12.60 2.84
CA ARG A 42 -14.82 12.03 2.36
C ARG A 42 -15.72 13.09 1.70
N GLU A 43 -15.75 14.30 2.25
CA GLU A 43 -16.63 15.39 1.80
C GLU A 43 -16.03 16.17 0.61
N SER A 44 -14.73 16.09 0.41
CA SER A 44 -14.04 16.83 -0.65
C SER A 44 -14.12 16.11 -2.01
N SER A 45 -14.34 16.89 -3.06
CA SER A 45 -14.22 16.43 -4.45
C SER A 45 -12.77 16.29 -4.92
N ASN A 46 -11.81 16.86 -4.18
CA ASN A 46 -10.39 16.79 -4.47
C ASN A 46 -9.62 16.04 -3.38
N PRO A 47 -8.49 15.41 -3.69
CA PRO A 47 -7.66 14.75 -2.69
C PRO A 47 -7.19 15.72 -1.59
N ILE A 48 -7.31 15.30 -0.34
CA ILE A 48 -6.88 16.05 0.85
C ILE A 48 -5.59 15.44 1.39
N HIS A 49 -4.55 16.25 1.49
CA HIS A 49 -3.24 15.82 1.96
C HIS A 49 -2.86 16.58 3.23
N TRP A 50 -2.84 15.88 4.36
CA TRP A 50 -2.40 16.43 5.64
C TRP A 50 -1.06 15.87 6.05
N THR A 51 -0.25 16.72 6.68
CA THR A 51 0.98 16.32 7.37
C THR A 51 0.90 16.79 8.82
N LEU A 52 0.88 15.83 9.74
CA LEU A 52 0.98 16.07 11.18
C LEU A 52 2.43 16.02 11.62
N VAL A 53 2.90 17.10 12.22
CA VAL A 53 4.29 17.22 12.70
C VAL A 53 4.32 17.04 14.21
N THR A 54 5.23 16.17 14.67
CA THR A 54 5.45 15.89 16.10
C THR A 54 6.86 15.35 16.33
N GLU A 55 7.41 15.56 17.51
CA GLU A 55 8.68 14.96 17.93
C GLU A 55 8.57 13.44 18.13
N HIS A 56 7.36 12.91 18.35
CA HIS A 56 7.09 11.50 18.65
C HIS A 56 6.13 10.84 17.62
N PRO A 57 6.53 10.69 16.34
CA PRO A 57 5.63 10.20 15.28
C PRO A 57 5.05 8.81 15.53
N GLN A 58 5.81 7.92 16.16
CA GLN A 58 5.34 6.58 16.48
C GLN A 58 4.21 6.60 17.51
N GLN A 59 4.36 7.39 18.57
CA GLN A 59 3.34 7.52 19.60
C GLN A 59 2.07 8.19 19.04
N ALA A 60 2.23 9.27 18.28
CA ALA A 60 1.11 9.96 17.63
C ALA A 60 0.37 9.00 16.67
N TRP A 61 1.09 8.23 15.87
CA TRP A 61 0.51 7.23 14.99
C TRP A 61 -0.33 6.19 15.75
N GLN A 62 0.21 5.62 16.84
CA GLN A 62 -0.51 4.66 17.67
C GLN A 62 -1.80 5.25 18.26
N GLN A 63 -1.75 6.51 18.71
CA GLN A 63 -2.93 7.21 19.22
C GLN A 63 -3.99 7.47 18.12
N LEU A 64 -3.54 7.89 16.93
CA LEU A 64 -4.44 8.15 15.80
C LEU A 64 -5.23 6.94 15.34
N ILE A 65 -4.63 5.75 15.38
CA ILE A 65 -5.26 4.51 14.89
C ILE A 65 -5.89 3.65 15.99
N ALA A 66 -5.76 4.02 17.27
CA ALA A 66 -6.14 3.18 18.41
C ALA A 66 -7.63 2.75 18.41
N HIS A 67 -8.52 3.55 17.82
CA HIS A 67 -9.96 3.28 17.77
C HIS A 67 -10.41 2.60 16.47
N LEU A 68 -9.51 2.44 15.48
CA LEU A 68 -9.84 1.83 14.20
C LEU A 68 -9.67 0.30 14.28
N PRO A 69 -10.66 -0.49 13.89
CA PRO A 69 -10.46 -1.91 13.64
C PRO A 69 -9.38 -2.11 12.57
N ILE A 70 -8.49 -3.09 12.79
CA ILE A 70 -7.38 -3.36 11.88
C ILE A 70 -7.63 -4.67 11.15
N ILE A 71 -7.48 -4.64 9.82
CA ILE A 71 -7.41 -5.82 8.96
C ILE A 71 -5.97 -5.97 8.50
N GLU A 72 -5.40 -7.14 8.79
CA GLU A 72 -4.08 -7.51 8.28
C GLU A 72 -4.18 -8.06 6.87
N ALA A 73 -3.22 -7.67 6.04
CA ALA A 73 -3.07 -8.13 4.69
C ALA A 73 -1.58 -8.29 4.37
N ALA A 74 -1.27 -9.08 3.37
CA ALA A 74 0.10 -9.22 2.90
C ALA A 74 0.15 -9.36 1.38
N GLY A 75 1.28 -9.03 0.78
CA GLY A 75 1.49 -9.13 -0.65
C GLY A 75 2.95 -8.96 -1.04
N GLY A 76 3.21 -8.96 -2.34
CA GLY A 76 4.57 -8.97 -2.85
C GLY A 76 4.83 -8.01 -4.00
N LEU A 77 6.04 -7.44 -3.98
CA LEU A 77 6.68 -6.89 -5.16
C LEU A 77 7.59 -7.99 -5.71
N VAL A 78 7.14 -8.68 -6.76
CA VAL A 78 7.84 -9.82 -7.33
C VAL A 78 8.84 -9.35 -8.38
N ARG A 79 10.08 -9.79 -8.28
CA ARG A 79 11.15 -9.53 -9.26
C ARG A 79 11.48 -10.81 -10.01
N ASN A 80 11.54 -10.74 -11.35
CA ASN A 80 11.96 -11.86 -12.19
C ASN A 80 13.49 -11.87 -12.42
N ALA A 81 13.97 -12.89 -13.12
CA ALA A 81 15.38 -13.05 -13.44
C ALA A 81 15.95 -11.91 -14.31
N ASP A 82 15.13 -11.22 -15.08
CA ASP A 82 15.52 -10.06 -15.91
C ASP A 82 15.55 -8.75 -15.10
N GLY A 83 15.28 -8.80 -13.79
CA GLY A 83 15.22 -7.62 -12.91
C GLY A 83 13.96 -6.78 -13.09
N LYS A 84 12.95 -7.26 -13.80
CA LYS A 84 11.64 -6.60 -13.91
C LYS A 84 10.75 -6.96 -12.74
N TYR A 85 9.85 -6.06 -12.40
CA TYR A 85 8.88 -6.21 -11.33
C TYR A 85 7.49 -6.49 -11.88
N LEU A 86 6.72 -7.31 -11.16
CA LEU A 86 5.34 -7.63 -11.50
C LEU A 86 4.41 -6.56 -10.96
N PHE A 87 3.54 -6.07 -11.85
CA PHE A 87 2.42 -5.21 -11.51
C PHE A 87 1.13 -5.83 -12.03
N ILE A 88 0.03 -5.61 -11.31
CA ILE A 88 -1.31 -6.01 -11.73
C ILE A 88 -2.15 -4.76 -12.02
N TYR A 89 -3.07 -4.86 -12.98
CA TYR A 89 -4.00 -3.80 -13.30
C TYR A 89 -5.42 -4.24 -12.94
N ARG A 90 -6.04 -3.50 -12.02
CA ARG A 90 -7.41 -3.76 -11.56
C ARG A 90 -8.12 -2.47 -11.19
N ARG A 91 -9.43 -2.44 -11.32
CA ARG A 91 -10.24 -1.25 -11.00
C ARG A 91 -9.72 0.02 -11.66
N LYS A 92 -9.23 -0.12 -12.90
CA LYS A 92 -8.66 0.97 -13.72
C LYS A 92 -7.40 1.62 -13.11
N ARG A 93 -6.63 0.88 -12.30
CA ARG A 93 -5.39 1.34 -11.68
C ARG A 93 -4.36 0.22 -11.60
N TRP A 94 -3.10 0.60 -11.65
CA TRP A 94 -2.00 -0.30 -11.35
C TRP A 94 -1.89 -0.54 -9.85
N ASP A 95 -1.72 -1.80 -9.49
CA ASP A 95 -1.62 -2.31 -8.13
C ASP A 95 -0.52 -3.39 -8.04
N LEU A 96 -0.31 -3.92 -6.84
CA LEU A 96 0.53 -5.08 -6.56
C LEU A 96 -0.34 -6.21 -6.00
N PRO A 97 0.00 -7.48 -6.27
CA PRO A 97 -0.76 -8.62 -5.76
C PRO A 97 -0.71 -8.70 -4.24
N LYS A 98 -1.87 -8.82 -3.60
CA LYS A 98 -2.04 -8.88 -2.15
C LYS A 98 -3.48 -9.18 -1.74
N GLY A 99 -3.64 -9.79 -0.59
CA GLY A 99 -4.96 -9.95 0.00
C GLY A 99 -4.93 -10.04 1.52
N LYS A 100 -6.05 -10.42 2.10
CA LYS A 100 -6.20 -10.55 3.56
C LYS A 100 -5.45 -11.77 4.07
N MET A 101 -4.89 -11.64 5.25
CA MET A 101 -4.37 -12.80 5.98
C MET A 101 -5.53 -13.66 6.47
N ASP A 102 -5.40 -14.95 6.31
CA ASP A 102 -6.31 -15.93 6.92
C ASP A 102 -5.94 -16.15 8.39
N GLU A 103 -6.88 -16.71 9.16
CA GLU A 103 -6.65 -17.01 10.57
C GLU A 103 -5.51 -18.03 10.74
N GLY A 104 -4.51 -17.67 11.52
CA GLY A 104 -3.34 -18.50 11.77
C GLY A 104 -2.21 -18.39 10.74
N GLU A 105 -2.38 -17.63 9.66
CA GLU A 105 -1.29 -17.38 8.72
C GLU A 105 -0.27 -16.37 9.28
N THR A 106 0.99 -16.59 8.95
CA THR A 106 2.00 -15.53 9.08
C THR A 106 1.89 -14.56 7.88
N PRO A 107 2.37 -13.31 8.01
CA PRO A 107 2.38 -12.37 6.88
C PRO A 107 3.14 -12.91 5.65
N GLU A 108 4.20 -13.68 5.87
CA GLU A 108 4.97 -14.32 4.79
C GLU A 108 4.16 -15.37 4.04
N GLN A 109 3.43 -16.20 4.78
CA GLN A 109 2.57 -17.23 4.19
C GLN A 109 1.45 -16.63 3.37
N ALA A 110 0.75 -15.63 3.94
CA ALA A 110 -0.30 -14.90 3.24
C ALA A 110 0.23 -14.20 1.99
N ALA A 111 1.40 -13.56 2.06
CA ALA A 111 1.99 -12.88 0.92
C ALA A 111 2.32 -13.83 -0.24
N LEU A 112 2.86 -15.03 0.06
CA LEU A 112 3.14 -16.04 -0.97
C LEU A 112 1.84 -16.56 -1.59
N ARG A 113 0.85 -16.94 -0.76
CA ARG A 113 -0.45 -17.44 -1.21
C ARG A 113 -1.16 -16.44 -2.11
N GLU A 114 -1.27 -15.19 -1.67
CA GLU A 114 -1.98 -14.14 -2.42
C GLU A 114 -1.32 -13.84 -3.77
N VAL A 115 0.01 -13.75 -3.81
CA VAL A 115 0.71 -13.55 -5.09
C VAL A 115 0.50 -14.74 -6.02
N GLU A 116 0.56 -15.98 -5.50
CA GLU A 116 0.34 -17.19 -6.28
C GLU A 116 -1.10 -17.27 -6.80
N GLU A 117 -2.09 -16.97 -5.97
CA GLU A 117 -3.52 -16.96 -6.33
C GLU A 117 -3.83 -15.90 -7.38
N GLU A 118 -3.37 -14.65 -7.18
CA GLU A 118 -3.68 -13.54 -8.07
C GLU A 118 -2.93 -13.57 -9.41
N THR A 119 -1.79 -14.32 -9.50
CA THR A 119 -0.91 -14.28 -10.67
C THR A 119 -0.48 -15.63 -11.25
N SER A 120 -0.79 -16.74 -10.57
CA SER A 120 -0.38 -18.11 -10.90
C SER A 120 1.15 -18.32 -10.96
N LEU A 121 1.93 -17.43 -10.37
CA LEU A 121 3.39 -17.54 -10.32
C LEU A 121 3.83 -18.40 -9.14
N THR A 122 4.54 -19.51 -9.44
CA THR A 122 5.11 -20.42 -8.44
C THR A 122 6.30 -21.17 -9.06
N PRO A 123 7.38 -21.50 -8.30
CA PRO A 123 7.60 -21.13 -6.90
C PRO A 123 8.11 -19.69 -6.73
N LEU A 124 7.70 -19.05 -5.67
CA LEU A 124 8.15 -17.73 -5.24
C LEU A 124 9.09 -17.86 -4.04
N LYS A 125 10.10 -16.98 -3.95
CA LYS A 125 11.00 -16.91 -2.81
C LYS A 125 10.96 -15.51 -2.18
N ILE A 126 10.60 -15.40 -0.90
CA ILE A 126 10.71 -14.16 -0.16
C ILE A 126 12.19 -13.81 0.05
N SER A 127 12.56 -12.59 -0.32
CA SER A 127 13.90 -12.01 -0.15
C SER A 127 13.98 -11.05 1.03
N GLY A 128 12.86 -10.52 1.50
CA GLY A 128 12.80 -9.68 2.69
C GLY A 128 11.56 -8.81 2.77
N LEU A 129 11.28 -8.30 3.97
CA LEU A 129 10.26 -7.30 4.20
C LEU A 129 10.71 -5.95 3.61
N LEU A 130 9.84 -5.34 2.81
CA LEU A 130 10.07 -4.01 2.21
C LEU A 130 9.54 -2.91 3.13
N THR A 131 8.24 -2.92 3.34
CA THR A 131 7.54 -1.87 4.08
C THR A 131 6.13 -2.32 4.49
N HIS A 132 5.47 -1.48 5.26
CA HIS A 132 4.03 -1.57 5.53
C HIS A 132 3.33 -0.38 4.90
N THR A 133 2.16 -0.60 4.33
CA THR A 133 1.27 0.48 3.91
C THR A 133 -0.05 0.41 4.65
N PHE A 134 -0.69 1.57 4.79
CA PHE A 134 -1.93 1.71 5.54
C PHE A 134 -2.98 2.36 4.65
N HIS A 135 -4.17 1.77 4.64
CA HIS A 135 -5.30 2.28 3.87
C HIS A 135 -6.57 2.21 4.71
N ILE A 136 -7.32 3.30 4.77
CA ILE A 136 -8.62 3.35 5.45
C ILE A 136 -9.72 3.19 4.39
N TYR A 137 -10.75 2.43 4.71
CA TYR A 137 -11.95 2.29 3.91
C TYR A 137 -13.18 2.02 4.78
N TRP A 138 -14.34 2.30 4.23
CA TRP A 138 -15.61 2.05 4.90
C TRP A 138 -16.00 0.58 4.76
N LEU A 139 -16.21 -0.09 5.90
CA LEU A 139 -16.59 -1.50 5.95
C LEU A 139 -17.61 -1.73 7.06
N ARG A 140 -18.76 -2.33 6.74
CA ARG A 140 -19.79 -2.70 7.72
C ARG A 140 -20.09 -1.59 8.73
N ASP A 141 -20.40 -0.39 8.24
CA ASP A 141 -20.80 0.79 8.99
C ASP A 141 -19.74 1.44 9.88
N HIS A 142 -18.45 1.16 9.65
CA HIS A 142 -17.35 1.84 10.32
C HIS A 142 -16.11 1.97 9.42
N PHE A 143 -15.23 2.90 9.76
CA PHE A 143 -13.92 3.00 9.13
C PHE A 143 -13.00 1.90 9.67
N THR A 144 -12.31 1.25 8.75
CA THR A 144 -11.39 0.14 9.03
C THR A 144 -10.03 0.46 8.44
N LEU A 145 -8.98 0.23 9.22
CA LEU A 145 -7.59 0.36 8.77
C LEU A 145 -7.12 -0.98 8.21
N LYS A 146 -6.72 -1.02 6.95
CA LYS A 146 -6.00 -2.15 6.36
C LYS A 146 -4.51 -1.89 6.48
N ARG A 147 -3.78 -2.73 7.21
CA ARG A 147 -2.32 -2.78 7.21
C ARG A 147 -1.87 -3.86 6.23
N THR A 148 -1.05 -3.51 5.26
CA THR A 148 -0.50 -4.46 4.30
C THR A 148 1.00 -4.61 4.50
N HIS A 149 1.45 -5.84 4.72
CA HIS A 149 2.86 -6.24 4.81
C HIS A 149 3.37 -6.53 3.40
N TRP A 150 4.38 -5.81 2.94
CA TRP A 150 4.92 -5.94 1.59
C TRP A 150 6.29 -6.60 1.60
N TYR A 151 6.42 -7.66 0.82
CA TYR A 151 7.66 -8.41 0.71
C TYR A 151 8.26 -8.28 -0.68
N LEU A 152 9.59 -8.17 -0.75
CA LEU A 152 10.32 -8.43 -1.99
C LEU A 152 10.36 -9.93 -2.20
N MET A 153 9.97 -10.37 -3.39
CA MET A 153 10.00 -11.78 -3.79
C MET A 153 10.79 -11.95 -5.06
N ASP A 154 11.48 -13.06 -5.19
CA ASP A 154 12.16 -13.46 -6.42
C ASP A 154 11.38 -14.60 -7.09
N TYR A 155 11.22 -14.47 -8.41
CA TYR A 155 10.65 -15.48 -9.30
C TYR A 155 11.66 -15.85 -10.37
N ASN A 156 12.13 -17.10 -10.34
CA ASN A 156 13.10 -17.64 -11.30
C ASN A 156 12.46 -18.62 -12.30
N GLY A 157 11.14 -18.69 -12.35
CA GLY A 157 10.41 -19.50 -13.33
C GLY A 157 10.33 -18.81 -14.69
N ASN A 158 9.80 -19.55 -15.66
CA ASN A 158 9.63 -19.10 -17.05
C ASN A 158 8.16 -18.93 -17.47
N LYS A 159 7.21 -19.10 -16.55
CA LYS A 159 5.80 -18.91 -16.85
C LYS A 159 5.45 -17.43 -16.87
N ALA A 160 4.59 -17.03 -17.79
CA ALA A 160 3.96 -15.71 -17.77
C ALA A 160 2.96 -15.63 -16.61
N PRO A 161 2.79 -14.47 -15.98
CA PRO A 161 1.76 -14.27 -15.00
C PRO A 161 0.37 -14.39 -15.63
N VAL A 162 -0.56 -15.03 -14.93
CA VAL A 162 -1.95 -15.19 -15.35
C VAL A 162 -2.84 -14.44 -14.36
N PRO A 163 -3.50 -13.35 -14.78
CA PRO A 163 -4.32 -12.56 -13.88
C PRO A 163 -5.55 -13.33 -13.41
N GLN A 164 -5.87 -13.26 -12.12
CA GLN A 164 -7.06 -13.86 -11.54
C GLN A 164 -8.26 -12.93 -11.74
N THR A 165 -9.13 -13.26 -12.67
CA THR A 165 -10.26 -12.39 -13.06
C THR A 165 -11.35 -12.27 -11.97
N ILE A 166 -11.44 -13.23 -11.03
CA ILE A 166 -12.39 -13.18 -9.90
C ILE A 166 -12.05 -12.00 -8.95
N GLU A 167 -10.78 -11.59 -8.87
CA GLU A 167 -10.31 -10.44 -8.09
C GLU A 167 -10.29 -9.13 -8.89
N ASP A 168 -11.04 -9.05 -9.99
CA ASP A 168 -11.06 -7.89 -10.90
C ASP A 168 -9.69 -7.58 -11.53
N ILE A 169 -8.76 -8.54 -11.59
CA ILE A 169 -7.45 -8.35 -12.21
C ILE A 169 -7.58 -8.56 -13.71
N GLU A 170 -7.35 -7.50 -14.47
CA GLU A 170 -7.48 -7.48 -15.93
C GLU A 170 -6.16 -7.81 -16.64
N ARG A 171 -5.04 -7.37 -16.03
CA ARG A 171 -3.69 -7.55 -16.58
C ARG A 171 -2.69 -7.85 -15.46
N ALA A 172 -1.64 -8.61 -15.79
CA ALA A 172 -0.48 -8.85 -14.94
C ALA A 172 0.77 -8.76 -15.83
N GLU A 173 1.63 -7.77 -15.58
CA GLU A 173 2.70 -7.39 -16.50
C GLU A 173 4.03 -7.20 -15.79
N TRP A 174 5.11 -7.62 -16.46
CA TRP A 174 6.48 -7.38 -16.03
C TRP A 174 6.99 -6.04 -16.56
N MET A 175 7.36 -5.14 -15.68
CA MET A 175 7.89 -3.81 -16.03
C MET A 175 9.18 -3.54 -15.27
N ASN A 176 10.13 -2.86 -15.88
CA ASN A 176 11.18 -2.21 -15.11
C ASN A 176 10.67 -0.92 -14.46
N LEU A 177 11.41 -0.35 -13.51
CA LEU A 177 10.96 0.83 -12.77
C LEU A 177 10.88 2.10 -13.66
N GLU A 178 11.63 2.15 -14.75
CA GLU A 178 11.56 3.23 -15.72
C GLU A 178 10.26 3.15 -16.53
N GLU A 179 9.90 1.96 -17.02
CA GLU A 179 8.61 1.69 -17.68
C GLU A 179 7.45 2.06 -16.74
N PHE A 180 7.50 1.59 -15.48
CA PHE A 180 6.51 1.93 -14.46
C PHE A 180 6.39 3.43 -14.22
N SER A 181 7.49 4.18 -14.18
CA SER A 181 7.48 5.63 -13.95
C SER A 181 6.85 6.43 -15.10
N ARG A 182 6.73 5.85 -16.28
CA ARG A 182 6.17 6.47 -17.49
C ARG A 182 4.70 6.08 -17.74
N LEU A 183 4.10 5.30 -16.86
CA LEU A 183 2.70 4.91 -16.98
C LEU A 183 1.79 6.16 -17.03
N GLN A 184 0.84 6.14 -17.95
CA GLN A 184 -0.19 7.16 -18.06
C GLN A 184 -1.46 6.79 -17.27
N GLU A 185 -1.67 5.49 -17.05
CA GLU A 185 -2.77 5.01 -16.22
C GLU A 185 -2.49 5.27 -14.73
N PRO A 186 -3.56 5.51 -13.97
CA PRO A 186 -3.42 5.78 -12.53
C PRO A 186 -2.79 4.60 -11.77
N VAL A 187 -2.03 4.93 -10.74
CA VAL A 187 -1.40 3.98 -9.81
C VAL A 187 -1.96 4.22 -8.42
N PHE A 188 -2.21 3.17 -7.64
CA PHE A 188 -2.58 3.35 -6.23
C PHE A 188 -1.43 3.97 -5.43
N GLY A 189 -1.75 4.95 -4.57
CA GLY A 189 -0.74 5.64 -3.75
C GLY A 189 0.10 4.70 -2.87
N THR A 190 -0.49 3.61 -2.37
CA THR A 190 0.21 2.57 -1.61
C THR A 190 1.30 1.87 -2.43
N VAL A 191 1.04 1.62 -3.72
CA VAL A 191 2.04 1.02 -4.64
C VAL A 191 3.24 1.93 -4.82
N LEU A 192 3.01 3.23 -4.96
CA LEU A 192 4.10 4.21 -5.05
C LEU A 192 5.00 4.18 -3.80
N GLU A 193 4.43 3.97 -2.60
CA GLU A 193 5.22 3.83 -1.37
C GLU A 193 6.07 2.53 -1.38
N VAL A 194 5.50 1.43 -1.88
CA VAL A 194 6.25 0.15 -2.01
C VAL A 194 7.40 0.30 -3.00
N VAL A 195 7.16 0.88 -4.18
CA VAL A 195 8.19 1.10 -5.20
C VAL A 195 9.30 2.00 -4.67
N ARG A 196 8.96 3.09 -3.96
CA ARG A 196 9.95 3.96 -3.32
C ARG A 196 10.84 3.23 -2.32
N SER A 197 10.33 2.22 -1.63
CA SER A 197 11.12 1.47 -0.64
C SER A 197 12.24 0.63 -1.25
N VAL A 198 12.17 0.27 -2.54
CA VAL A 198 13.26 -0.42 -3.25
C VAL A 198 14.21 0.54 -3.97
N THR A 199 13.76 1.77 -4.30
CA THR A 199 14.61 2.77 -4.96
C THR A 199 15.43 3.62 -3.98
N ALA A 200 15.06 3.64 -2.69
CA ALA A 200 15.73 4.41 -1.64
C ALA A 200 16.88 3.66 -0.95
N LYS A 201 17.16 2.42 -1.37
CA LYS A 201 18.28 1.60 -0.91
C LYS A 201 19.43 1.69 -1.90
#